data_a9e323e754d43528f05d6153b85c1a41
#
_entry.id   a9e323e754d43528f05d6153b85c1a41
#
_cell.length_a   1.000
_cell.length_b   1.000
_cell.length_c   1.000
_cell.angle_alpha   90.00
_cell.angle_beta   90.00
_cell.angle_gamma   90.00
#
_symmetry.space_group_name_H-M   'P 1'
#
loop_
_entity.id
_entity.type
_entity.pdbx_description
1 polymer ?
#
loop_
_entity_poly.entity_id
_entity_poly.type
_entity_poly.pdbx_seq_one_letter_code
_entity_poly.pdbx_strand_id
1 'polypeptide(L)'
;MPWPSRVRQGFIVAMTAASGTAAFLAAGSVGVRAGGLPTATQRLRRAGLVAAGSAAAFGAVKVAKGQATSRLEGGGRAIEPGFATPPEAGTLSGGPGSLVDFTTVGREGARFLGSSVPPEIVQEVTGIAPERPGGSARPPLSGLTGVRVFVGYDSAPTPEERVALALAELRRTGAYDRSTLLIGAPAGSGYANPTPVDVLEILLGGDTATVAVGYGLLPSFLSLDRVSLAARTQSLLIEGIVADLASRAHRPRLLLYGESLGARVQQAAIPAGTRDLDRLGIDAALWVGTPGGPESVAFHAATSGESITIDRPEQIPSSLPEPRPRVWFLEHDGDPVVRFAPTVAYRRPDWLARQPRGRNVPEGMLWTPGITWAQVMIDTLFATNVKPGNFESRGHDYRADLGAVVPAAYGLSVDEGTAQRLEAALRHLEVERARRVGEA
;
A
#
# COMPACT_ATOMS: atom_id res chain seq x y z
N MET A 1 -9.36 8.08 -3.93
CA MET A 1 -10.51 8.85 -3.38
C MET A 1 -10.10 10.28 -3.12
N PRO A 2 -10.80 11.28 -3.65
CA PRO A 2 -10.59 12.65 -3.22
C PRO A 2 -11.05 12.80 -1.76
N TRP A 3 -10.26 13.49 -0.97
CA TRP A 3 -10.63 13.83 0.38
C TRP A 3 -12.01 14.53 0.40
N PRO A 4 -12.90 14.16 1.34
CA PRO A 4 -14.09 14.95 1.56
C PRO A 4 -13.70 16.42 1.75
N SER A 5 -14.38 17.32 1.07
CA SER A 5 -14.05 18.77 1.04
C SER A 5 -13.84 19.36 2.44
N ARG A 6 -14.54 18.83 3.45
CA ARG A 6 -14.43 19.26 4.85
C ARG A 6 -13.17 18.76 5.57
N VAL A 7 -12.60 17.60 5.18
CA VAL A 7 -11.31 17.12 5.74
C VAL A 7 -10.15 17.90 5.12
N ARG A 8 -10.26 18.23 3.82
CA ARG A 8 -9.35 19.13 3.12
C ARG A 8 -9.31 20.52 3.77
N GLN A 9 -10.46 21.09 4.12
CA GLN A 9 -10.55 22.36 4.84
C GLN A 9 -9.96 22.29 6.24
N GLY A 10 -10.22 21.21 7.00
CA GLY A 10 -9.67 21.02 8.35
C GLY A 10 -8.15 20.94 8.39
N PHE A 11 -7.53 20.26 7.40
CA PHE A 11 -6.07 20.15 7.30
C PHE A 11 -5.43 21.48 6.85
N ILE A 12 -6.04 22.17 5.89
CA ILE A 12 -5.58 23.50 5.46
C ILE A 12 -5.68 24.50 6.63
N VAL A 13 -6.76 24.46 7.41
CA VAL A 13 -6.93 25.30 8.61
C VAL A 13 -5.90 24.98 9.68
N ALA A 14 -5.55 23.68 9.91
CA ALA A 14 -4.51 23.30 10.85
C ALA A 14 -3.11 23.76 10.41
N MET A 15 -2.80 23.64 9.11
CA MET A 15 -1.54 24.14 8.53
C MET A 15 -1.46 25.68 8.56
N THR A 16 -2.58 26.37 8.27
CA THR A 16 -2.65 27.84 8.34
C THR A 16 -2.55 28.34 9.78
N ALA A 17 -3.13 27.62 10.74
CA ALA A 17 -3.01 27.95 12.16
C ALA A 17 -1.56 27.77 12.66
N ALA A 18 -0.87 26.67 12.25
CA ALA A 18 0.55 26.47 12.57
C ALA A 18 1.46 27.55 11.96
N SER A 19 1.17 27.95 10.70
CA SER A 19 1.89 29.03 10.03
C SER A 19 1.55 30.40 10.62
N GLY A 20 0.30 30.62 11.03
CA GLY A 20 -0.14 31.83 11.72
C GLY A 20 0.49 32.00 13.10
N THR A 21 0.68 30.90 13.85
CA THR A 21 1.34 30.90 15.15
C THR A 21 2.83 31.23 15.03
N ALA A 22 3.51 30.71 14.00
CA ALA A 22 4.91 31.05 13.71
C ALA A 22 5.05 32.54 13.27
N ALA A 23 4.12 33.05 12.46
CA ALA A 23 4.09 34.45 12.06
C ALA A 23 3.75 35.39 13.23
N PHE A 24 2.88 34.98 14.15
CA PHE A 24 2.54 35.72 15.37
C PHE A 24 3.70 35.79 16.35
N LEU A 25 4.48 34.73 16.49
CA LEU A 25 5.71 34.70 17.30
C LEU A 25 6.83 35.55 16.68
N ALA A 26 6.93 35.59 15.35
CA ALA A 26 7.85 36.45 14.62
C ALA A 26 7.44 37.95 14.69
N ALA A 27 6.16 38.25 14.59
CA ALA A 27 5.64 39.62 14.71
C ALA A 27 5.75 40.18 16.14
N GLY A 28 5.65 39.33 17.16
CA GLY A 28 5.87 39.70 18.55
C GLY A 28 7.31 40.14 18.87
N SER A 29 8.28 39.81 18.01
CA SER A 29 9.67 40.24 18.14
C SER A 29 10.00 41.58 17.49
N VAL A 30 9.12 42.10 16.62
CA VAL A 30 9.32 43.38 15.89
C VAL A 30 8.75 44.59 16.62
N GLY A 31 7.90 44.41 17.65
CA GLY A 31 7.24 45.44 18.40
C GLY A 31 8.08 46.16 19.47
N VAL A 32 9.41 45.99 19.54
CA VAL A 32 10.28 46.55 20.57
C VAL A 32 11.10 47.73 20.02
N ARG A 33 10.42 48.77 19.55
CA ARG A 33 11.10 50.03 19.17
C ARG A 33 10.40 51.33 19.65
N ALA A 34 9.68 51.30 20.75
CA ALA A 34 9.24 52.54 21.41
C ALA A 34 8.95 52.27 22.90
N GLY A 35 9.88 52.67 23.74
CA GLY A 35 9.68 52.79 25.20
C GLY A 35 10.34 51.71 26.02
N GLY A 36 11.16 52.09 26.94
CA GLY A 36 11.99 51.46 27.97
C GLY A 36 11.95 49.95 28.19
N LEU A 37 13.05 49.36 28.61
CA LEU A 37 13.16 47.93 28.89
C LEU A 37 12.06 47.44 29.85
N PRO A 38 11.27 46.39 29.49
CA PRO A 38 10.18 45.90 30.33
C PRO A 38 10.75 45.40 31.69
N THR A 39 10.04 45.69 32.78
CA THR A 39 10.37 45.20 34.11
C THR A 39 10.37 43.65 34.17
N ALA A 40 11.12 43.09 35.13
CA ALA A 40 11.18 41.62 35.33
C ALA A 40 9.76 41.01 35.42
N THR A 41 8.85 41.67 36.11
CA THR A 41 7.46 41.23 36.28
C THR A 41 6.67 41.23 34.94
N GLN A 42 6.94 42.23 34.08
CA GLN A 42 6.30 42.25 32.72
C GLN A 42 6.86 41.18 31.80
N ARG A 43 8.15 40.82 31.91
CA ARG A 43 8.77 39.73 31.18
C ARG A 43 8.20 38.37 31.64
N LEU A 44 8.04 38.15 32.95
CA LEU A 44 7.44 36.94 33.52
C LEU A 44 5.95 36.82 33.11
N ARG A 45 5.18 37.87 33.17
CA ARG A 45 3.76 37.87 32.67
C ARG A 45 3.67 37.54 31.19
N ARG A 46 4.52 38.15 30.35
CA ARG A 46 4.54 37.86 28.89
C ARG A 46 4.99 36.41 28.63
N ALA A 47 6.01 35.91 29.30
CA ALA A 47 6.43 34.50 29.19
C ALA A 47 5.31 33.53 29.61
N GLY A 48 4.61 33.85 30.73
CA GLY A 48 3.46 33.07 31.17
C GLY A 48 2.29 33.05 30.17
N LEU A 49 1.96 34.21 29.57
CA LEU A 49 0.93 34.31 28.54
C LEU A 49 1.30 33.55 27.24
N VAL A 50 2.58 33.62 26.84
CA VAL A 50 3.07 32.88 25.67
C VAL A 50 3.04 31.38 25.96
N ALA A 51 3.49 30.95 27.15
CA ALA A 51 3.45 29.55 27.56
C ALA A 51 2.01 29.01 27.63
N ALA A 52 1.09 29.77 28.23
CA ALA A 52 -0.34 29.40 28.31
C ALA A 52 -0.99 29.36 26.93
N GLY A 53 -0.72 30.34 26.06
CA GLY A 53 -1.20 30.36 24.68
C GLY A 53 -0.67 29.21 23.85
N SER A 54 0.63 28.87 24.01
CA SER A 54 1.24 27.72 23.34
C SER A 54 0.67 26.39 23.84
N ALA A 55 0.43 26.25 25.14
CA ALA A 55 -0.19 25.05 25.73
C ALA A 55 -1.66 24.90 25.27
N ALA A 56 -2.42 25.99 25.21
CA ALA A 56 -3.78 25.98 24.70
C ALA A 56 -3.84 25.65 23.19
N ALA A 57 -2.95 26.23 22.37
CA ALA A 57 -2.84 25.92 20.96
C ALA A 57 -2.44 24.45 20.74
N PHE A 58 -1.47 23.94 21.49
CA PHE A 58 -1.06 22.54 21.45
C PHE A 58 -2.20 21.58 21.85
N GLY A 59 -2.94 21.94 22.91
CA GLY A 59 -4.14 21.20 23.34
C GLY A 59 -5.22 21.19 22.25
N ALA A 60 -5.51 22.36 21.63
CA ALA A 60 -6.49 22.45 20.55
C ALA A 60 -6.07 21.65 19.31
N VAL A 61 -4.79 21.68 18.93
CA VAL A 61 -4.25 20.87 17.83
C VAL A 61 -4.37 19.36 18.16
N LYS A 62 -4.08 18.95 19.40
CA LYS A 62 -4.22 17.56 19.85
C LYS A 62 -5.67 17.07 19.80
N VAL A 63 -6.62 17.89 20.26
CA VAL A 63 -8.05 17.57 20.21
C VAL A 63 -8.55 17.52 18.77
N ALA A 64 -8.19 18.51 17.94
CA ALA A 64 -8.55 18.52 16.52
C ALA A 64 -7.97 17.32 15.75
N LYS A 65 -6.72 16.97 16.03
CA LYS A 65 -6.09 15.73 15.50
C LYS A 65 -6.84 14.50 15.96
N GLY A 66 -7.19 14.38 17.24
CA GLY A 66 -7.96 13.26 17.79
C GLY A 66 -9.33 13.11 17.15
N GLN A 67 -10.08 14.20 16.97
CA GLN A 67 -11.38 14.18 16.30
C GLN A 67 -11.27 13.84 14.81
N ALA A 68 -10.26 14.36 14.12
CA ALA A 68 -10.01 14.04 12.72
C ALA A 68 -9.64 12.56 12.53
N THR A 69 -8.77 12.01 13.39
CA THR A 69 -8.41 10.59 13.35
C THR A 69 -9.59 9.68 13.64
N SER A 70 -10.43 9.98 14.65
CA SER A 70 -11.63 9.19 14.96
C SER A 70 -12.64 9.16 13.81
N ARG A 71 -12.81 10.29 13.10
CA ARG A 71 -13.70 10.35 11.92
C ARG A 71 -13.13 9.54 10.74
N LEU A 72 -11.81 9.60 10.52
CA LEU A 72 -11.14 8.82 9.48
C LEU A 72 -11.18 7.32 9.78
N GLU A 73 -10.97 6.93 11.03
CA GLU A 73 -11.11 5.53 11.47
C GLU A 73 -12.56 5.05 11.32
N GLY A 74 -13.55 5.87 11.68
CA GLY A 74 -14.96 5.58 11.44
C GLY A 74 -15.25 5.35 9.94
N GLY A 75 -14.69 6.19 9.07
CA GLY A 75 -14.78 6.00 7.62
C GLY A 75 -14.07 4.73 7.13
N GLY A 76 -12.98 4.31 7.78
CA GLY A 76 -12.28 3.05 7.47
C GLY A 76 -13.06 1.80 7.89
N ARG A 77 -13.94 1.92 8.92
CA ARG A 77 -14.83 0.84 9.35
C ARG A 77 -16.09 0.70 8.51
N ALA A 78 -16.58 1.79 7.96
CA ALA A 78 -17.85 1.83 7.23
C ALA A 78 -17.73 1.11 5.89
N ILE A 79 -18.35 -0.07 5.79
CA ILE A 79 -18.44 -0.83 4.54
C ILE A 79 -19.42 -0.12 3.60
N GLU A 80 -19.02 0.06 2.35
CA GLU A 80 -19.84 0.70 1.33
C GLU A 80 -20.97 -0.19 0.86
N PRO A 81 -22.15 0.36 0.52
CA PRO A 81 -23.31 -0.45 0.12
C PRO A 81 -23.01 -1.45 -1.00
N GLY A 82 -22.19 -1.07 -2.01
CA GLY A 82 -21.83 -1.96 -3.11
C GLY A 82 -20.91 -3.13 -2.73
N PHE A 83 -20.35 -3.13 -1.53
CA PHE A 83 -19.52 -4.21 -0.98
C PHE A 83 -20.03 -4.75 0.36
N ALA A 84 -21.27 -4.41 0.76
CA ALA A 84 -21.81 -4.79 2.05
C ALA A 84 -22.29 -6.27 2.13
N THR A 85 -22.44 -6.93 0.98
CA THR A 85 -22.80 -8.34 0.93
C THR A 85 -21.58 -9.21 1.21
N PRO A 86 -21.60 -10.11 2.21
CA PRO A 86 -20.54 -11.08 2.42
C PRO A 86 -20.27 -11.93 1.17
N PRO A 87 -19.03 -12.38 0.95
CA PRO A 87 -18.70 -13.28 -0.16
C PRO A 87 -19.51 -14.59 -0.11
N GLU A 88 -19.92 -15.08 -1.27
CA GLU A 88 -20.64 -16.37 -1.36
C GLU A 88 -19.67 -17.57 -1.38
N ALA A 89 -18.43 -17.36 -1.78
CA ALA A 89 -17.42 -18.41 -1.87
C ALA A 89 -16.76 -18.69 -0.52
N GLY A 90 -16.72 -19.95 -0.10
CA GLY A 90 -16.03 -20.38 1.13
C GLY A 90 -14.50 -20.22 1.10
N THR A 91 -13.92 -19.93 -0.09
CA THR A 91 -12.50 -19.61 -0.26
C THR A 91 -12.13 -18.16 0.10
N LEU A 92 -13.13 -17.33 0.40
CA LEU A 92 -12.96 -15.93 0.78
C LEU A 92 -13.25 -15.73 2.27
N SER A 93 -12.44 -14.94 2.96
CA SER A 93 -12.76 -14.53 4.34
C SER A 93 -14.09 -13.81 4.41
N GLY A 94 -14.84 -14.03 5.49
CA GLY A 94 -16.21 -13.51 5.64
C GLY A 94 -17.27 -14.28 4.86
N GLY A 95 -16.90 -15.26 4.02
CA GLY A 95 -17.80 -16.15 3.32
C GLY A 95 -18.23 -17.36 4.17
N PRO A 96 -18.93 -18.35 3.59
CA PRO A 96 -19.41 -19.52 4.31
C PRO A 96 -18.30 -20.28 5.03
N GLY A 97 -18.47 -20.52 6.32
CA GLY A 97 -17.51 -21.22 7.18
C GLY A 97 -16.26 -20.41 7.56
N SER A 98 -16.19 -19.13 7.19
CA SER A 98 -15.08 -18.26 7.60
C SER A 98 -15.01 -18.08 9.11
N LEU A 99 -13.78 -18.03 9.62
CA LEU A 99 -13.48 -17.69 11.01
C LEU A 99 -13.43 -16.16 11.22
N VAL A 100 -13.34 -15.40 10.14
CA VAL A 100 -13.38 -13.93 10.15
C VAL A 100 -14.82 -13.46 10.03
N ASP A 101 -15.29 -12.69 10.99
CA ASP A 101 -16.56 -11.99 10.87
C ASP A 101 -16.44 -10.88 9.80
N PHE A 102 -17.27 -10.96 8.76
CA PHE A 102 -17.26 -10.00 7.66
C PHE A 102 -17.47 -8.55 8.12
N THR A 103 -18.20 -8.33 9.20
CA THR A 103 -18.44 -6.98 9.73
C THR A 103 -17.19 -6.32 10.29
N THR A 104 -16.13 -7.10 10.56
CA THR A 104 -14.86 -6.64 11.16
C THR A 104 -13.75 -6.38 10.15
N VAL A 105 -13.95 -6.74 8.87
CA VAL A 105 -12.91 -6.55 7.83
C VAL A 105 -12.70 -5.08 7.45
N GLY A 106 -13.69 -4.23 7.75
CA GLY A 106 -13.68 -2.82 7.40
C GLY A 106 -13.86 -2.57 5.89
N ARG A 107 -13.83 -1.28 5.51
CA ARG A 107 -14.09 -0.85 4.13
C ARG A 107 -13.16 -1.50 3.12
N GLU A 108 -11.86 -1.43 3.36
CA GLU A 108 -10.86 -1.89 2.39
C GLU A 108 -10.81 -3.42 2.30
N GLY A 109 -11.07 -4.12 3.42
CA GLY A 109 -11.22 -5.57 3.42
C GLY A 109 -12.44 -6.03 2.63
N ALA A 110 -13.58 -5.36 2.80
CA ALA A 110 -14.80 -5.67 2.06
C ALA A 110 -14.61 -5.44 0.54
N ARG A 111 -13.94 -4.35 0.13
CA ARG A 111 -13.55 -4.10 -1.26
C ARG A 111 -12.65 -5.20 -1.81
N PHE A 112 -11.61 -5.56 -1.07
CA PHE A 112 -10.65 -6.58 -1.48
C PHE A 112 -11.32 -7.97 -1.67
N LEU A 113 -12.13 -8.37 -0.72
CA LEU A 113 -12.85 -9.65 -0.76
C LEU A 113 -13.94 -9.66 -1.83
N GLY A 114 -14.70 -8.56 -1.95
CA GLY A 114 -15.76 -8.42 -2.93
C GLY A 114 -15.27 -8.16 -4.37
N SER A 115 -13.97 -8.08 -4.60
CA SER A 115 -13.35 -7.83 -5.91
C SER A 115 -12.71 -9.09 -6.52
N SER A 116 -13.10 -10.30 -6.08
CA SER A 116 -12.58 -11.56 -6.65
C SER A 116 -12.86 -11.64 -8.15
N VAL A 117 -11.92 -12.22 -8.90
CA VAL A 117 -12.03 -12.35 -10.34
C VAL A 117 -13.10 -13.40 -10.71
N PRO A 118 -14.09 -13.05 -11.55
CA PRO A 118 -15.04 -14.02 -12.06
C PRO A 118 -14.35 -15.09 -12.93
N PRO A 119 -14.75 -16.37 -12.87
CA PRO A 119 -14.16 -17.44 -13.67
C PRO A 119 -14.23 -17.19 -15.18
N GLU A 120 -15.23 -16.47 -15.65
CA GLU A 120 -15.43 -16.11 -17.06
C GLU A 120 -14.29 -15.23 -17.58
N ILE A 121 -13.81 -14.30 -16.75
CA ILE A 121 -12.67 -13.43 -17.08
C ILE A 121 -11.39 -14.26 -17.18
N VAL A 122 -11.19 -15.23 -16.29
CA VAL A 122 -10.03 -16.14 -16.36
C VAL A 122 -10.04 -16.89 -17.69
N GLN A 123 -11.19 -17.44 -18.08
CA GLN A 123 -11.34 -18.16 -19.35
C GLN A 123 -11.13 -17.24 -20.56
N GLU A 124 -11.67 -16.03 -20.54
CA GLU A 124 -11.53 -15.06 -21.63
C GLU A 124 -10.06 -14.68 -21.87
N VAL A 125 -9.31 -14.48 -20.79
CA VAL A 125 -7.90 -14.04 -20.89
C VAL A 125 -6.98 -15.19 -21.27
N THR A 126 -7.10 -16.34 -20.61
CA THR A 126 -6.14 -17.44 -20.75
C THR A 126 -6.54 -18.47 -21.81
N GLY A 127 -7.81 -18.51 -22.22
CA GLY A 127 -8.37 -19.57 -23.07
C GLY A 127 -8.43 -20.93 -22.34
N ILE A 128 -8.07 -21.00 -21.08
CA ILE A 128 -8.12 -22.23 -20.27
C ILE A 128 -9.53 -22.35 -19.71
N ALA A 129 -10.27 -23.38 -20.20
CA ALA A 129 -11.50 -23.75 -19.53
C ALA A 129 -11.20 -24.12 -18.07
N PRO A 130 -12.11 -23.82 -17.13
CA PRO A 130 -11.88 -24.06 -15.70
C PRO A 130 -11.84 -25.56 -15.33
N GLU A 131 -11.25 -26.39 -16.18
CA GLU A 131 -11.10 -27.83 -15.99
C GLU A 131 -9.61 -28.20 -16.06
N ARG A 132 -9.15 -29.02 -15.09
CA ARG A 132 -7.84 -29.64 -15.19
C ARG A 132 -7.86 -30.74 -16.23
N PRO A 133 -6.84 -30.87 -17.10
CA PRO A 133 -6.62 -32.08 -17.87
C PRO A 133 -6.51 -33.27 -16.91
N GLY A 134 -7.26 -34.34 -17.18
CA GLY A 134 -7.30 -35.52 -16.32
C GLY A 134 -5.91 -36.12 -16.09
N GLY A 135 -5.63 -36.52 -14.85
CA GLY A 135 -4.45 -37.28 -14.48
C GLY A 135 -3.67 -36.79 -13.26
N SER A 136 -3.99 -35.67 -12.65
CA SER A 136 -3.33 -35.22 -11.41
C SER A 136 -4.14 -35.66 -10.18
N ALA A 137 -3.44 -36.13 -9.13
CA ALA A 137 -4.03 -36.52 -7.86
C ALA A 137 -4.67 -35.36 -7.06
N ARG A 138 -4.68 -34.14 -7.62
CA ARG A 138 -5.35 -32.96 -7.08
C ARG A 138 -6.76 -32.85 -7.65
N PRO A 139 -7.75 -32.35 -6.86
CA PRO A 139 -9.11 -32.12 -7.36
C PRO A 139 -9.10 -31.16 -8.57
N PRO A 140 -10.04 -31.32 -9.52
CA PRO A 140 -10.12 -30.47 -10.71
C PRO A 140 -10.23 -28.99 -10.32
N LEU A 141 -9.55 -28.11 -11.06
CA LEU A 141 -9.58 -26.64 -10.87
C LEU A 141 -10.90 -26.02 -11.40
N SER A 142 -11.83 -26.81 -11.91
CA SER A 142 -13.10 -26.32 -12.45
C SER A 142 -13.85 -25.51 -11.38
N GLY A 143 -14.09 -24.25 -11.66
CA GLY A 143 -14.78 -23.32 -10.76
C GLY A 143 -13.94 -22.77 -9.61
N LEU A 144 -12.61 -22.86 -9.65
CA LEU A 144 -11.76 -22.27 -8.62
C LEU A 144 -11.70 -20.76 -8.74
N THR A 145 -12.38 -20.08 -7.84
CA THR A 145 -11.99 -18.71 -7.44
C THR A 145 -10.69 -18.76 -6.67
N GLY A 146 -9.83 -17.77 -6.81
CA GLY A 146 -8.66 -17.61 -5.96
C GLY A 146 -9.05 -17.60 -4.48
N VAL A 147 -8.13 -18.00 -3.62
CA VAL A 147 -8.32 -17.85 -2.17
C VAL A 147 -7.92 -16.43 -1.77
N ARG A 148 -8.82 -15.69 -1.11
CA ARG A 148 -8.48 -14.39 -0.51
C ARG A 148 -8.76 -14.40 0.98
N VAL A 149 -7.70 -14.33 1.77
CA VAL A 149 -7.77 -14.18 3.23
C VAL A 149 -7.48 -12.72 3.57
N PHE A 150 -8.45 -12.08 4.21
CA PHE A 150 -8.28 -10.74 4.74
C PHE A 150 -8.74 -10.69 6.19
N VAL A 151 -7.84 -10.29 7.10
CA VAL A 151 -8.15 -10.06 8.51
C VAL A 151 -8.08 -8.57 8.77
N GLY A 152 -9.20 -7.98 9.13
CA GLY A 152 -9.32 -6.54 9.41
C GLY A 152 -8.63 -6.13 10.72
N TYR A 153 -8.43 -4.83 10.89
CA TYR A 153 -7.87 -4.28 12.12
C TYR A 153 -8.73 -4.61 13.34
N ASP A 154 -10.06 -4.60 13.17
CA ASP A 154 -11.04 -4.86 14.23
C ASP A 154 -11.40 -6.36 14.36
N SER A 155 -10.83 -7.26 13.54
CA SER A 155 -11.13 -8.70 13.59
C SER A 155 -10.56 -9.39 14.83
N ALA A 156 -9.51 -8.83 15.45
CA ALA A 156 -8.99 -9.25 16.74
C ALA A 156 -8.18 -8.12 17.40
N PRO A 157 -8.09 -8.10 18.75
CA PRO A 157 -7.49 -6.99 19.50
C PRO A 157 -6.00 -6.78 19.24
N THR A 158 -5.23 -7.85 19.15
CA THR A 158 -3.77 -7.80 19.05
C THR A 158 -3.26 -8.23 17.67
N PRO A 159 -2.06 -7.80 17.25
CA PRO A 159 -1.43 -8.31 16.04
C PRO A 159 -1.28 -9.82 16.02
N GLU A 160 -0.91 -10.40 17.15
CA GLU A 160 -0.73 -11.85 17.32
C GLU A 160 -2.02 -12.62 17.08
N GLU A 161 -3.14 -12.15 17.64
CA GLU A 161 -4.47 -12.77 17.45
C GLU A 161 -4.96 -12.60 16.00
N ARG A 162 -4.74 -11.43 15.38
CA ARG A 162 -5.07 -11.24 13.95
C ARG A 162 -4.29 -12.16 13.05
N VAL A 163 -2.99 -12.33 13.33
CA VAL A 163 -2.15 -13.28 12.58
C VAL A 163 -2.59 -14.72 12.82
N ALA A 164 -2.87 -15.11 14.05
CA ALA A 164 -3.40 -16.45 14.37
C ALA A 164 -4.69 -16.75 13.60
N LEU A 165 -5.59 -15.76 13.52
CA LEU A 165 -6.83 -15.84 12.75
C LEU A 165 -6.55 -15.99 11.24
N ALA A 166 -5.60 -15.23 10.69
CA ALA A 166 -5.19 -15.34 9.30
C ALA A 166 -4.61 -16.71 8.96
N LEU A 167 -3.74 -17.27 9.82
CA LEU A 167 -3.18 -18.61 9.65
C LEU A 167 -4.28 -19.69 9.73
N ALA A 168 -5.24 -19.54 10.62
CA ALA A 168 -6.37 -20.45 10.71
C ALA A 168 -7.25 -20.40 9.43
N GLU A 169 -7.50 -19.21 8.88
CA GLU A 169 -8.20 -19.02 7.60
C GLU A 169 -7.43 -19.63 6.42
N LEU A 170 -6.11 -19.45 6.36
CA LEU A 170 -5.27 -20.08 5.32
C LEU A 170 -5.38 -21.62 5.35
N ARG A 171 -5.38 -22.21 6.55
CA ARG A 171 -5.57 -23.66 6.70
C ARG A 171 -6.98 -24.10 6.29
N ARG A 172 -8.01 -23.37 6.73
CA ARG A 172 -9.42 -23.66 6.43
C ARG A 172 -9.71 -23.60 4.93
N THR A 173 -9.19 -22.58 4.24
CA THR A 173 -9.47 -22.34 2.81
C THR A 173 -8.67 -23.22 1.87
N GLY A 174 -7.75 -24.04 2.38
CA GLY A 174 -6.81 -24.81 1.54
C GLY A 174 -5.81 -23.94 0.80
N ALA A 175 -5.48 -22.75 1.34
CA ALA A 175 -4.55 -21.81 0.73
C ALA A 175 -3.17 -22.42 0.49
N TYR A 176 -2.71 -23.27 1.38
CA TYR A 176 -1.41 -23.96 1.28
C TYR A 176 -1.37 -25.06 0.20
N ASP A 177 -2.52 -25.47 -0.31
CA ASP A 177 -2.62 -26.47 -1.38
C ASP A 177 -2.63 -25.83 -2.78
N ARG A 178 -2.63 -24.49 -2.85
CA ARG A 178 -2.48 -23.74 -4.10
C ARG A 178 -1.04 -23.76 -4.59
N SER A 179 -0.83 -23.52 -5.89
CA SER A 179 0.52 -23.43 -6.46
C SER A 179 1.28 -22.19 -5.98
N THR A 180 0.56 -21.15 -5.62
CA THR A 180 1.16 -19.85 -5.25
C THR A 180 0.41 -19.22 -4.08
N LEU A 181 1.16 -18.68 -3.11
CA LEU A 181 0.65 -17.90 -1.98
C LEU A 181 1.31 -16.51 -1.99
N LEU A 182 0.49 -15.47 -2.23
CA LEU A 182 0.90 -14.08 -2.13
C LEU A 182 0.67 -13.55 -0.71
N ILE A 183 1.71 -13.07 -0.06
CA ILE A 183 1.64 -12.40 1.23
C ILE A 183 1.64 -10.89 0.98
N GLY A 184 0.47 -10.28 1.10
CA GLY A 184 0.27 -8.86 0.87
C GLY A 184 0.47 -8.03 2.15
N ALA A 185 1.17 -6.91 2.05
CA ALA A 185 1.21 -5.89 3.09
C ALA A 185 0.26 -4.75 2.72
N PRO A 186 -0.88 -4.60 3.40
CA PRO A 186 -1.81 -3.51 3.11
C PRO A 186 -1.22 -2.15 3.51
N ALA A 187 -1.77 -1.07 2.95
CA ALA A 187 -1.47 0.30 3.36
C ALA A 187 -2.01 0.60 4.77
N GLY A 188 -1.71 1.79 5.30
CA GLY A 188 -2.13 2.21 6.65
C GLY A 188 -3.64 2.19 6.90
N SER A 189 -4.45 2.39 5.86
CA SER A 189 -5.91 2.30 5.89
C SER A 189 -6.46 0.87 5.82
N GLY A 190 -5.60 -0.13 5.66
CA GLY A 190 -5.99 -1.50 5.32
C GLY A 190 -6.15 -1.75 3.83
N TYR A 191 -5.90 -0.75 2.97
CA TYR A 191 -6.01 -0.92 1.52
C TYR A 191 -5.02 -1.96 1.03
N ALA A 192 -5.55 -3.01 0.41
CA ALA A 192 -4.83 -4.03 -0.34
C ALA A 192 -5.21 -3.86 -1.81
N ASN A 193 -4.23 -3.54 -2.66
CA ASN A 193 -4.48 -3.36 -4.09
C ASN A 193 -4.94 -4.68 -4.71
N PRO A 194 -6.14 -4.74 -5.30
CA PRO A 194 -6.64 -5.97 -5.91
C PRO A 194 -5.91 -6.31 -7.22
N THR A 195 -5.36 -5.35 -7.95
CA THR A 195 -4.79 -5.57 -9.29
C THR A 195 -3.70 -6.64 -9.35
N PRO A 196 -2.67 -6.68 -8.46
CA PRO A 196 -1.67 -7.75 -8.51
C PRO A 196 -2.28 -9.13 -8.18
N VAL A 197 -3.32 -9.15 -7.35
CA VAL A 197 -4.04 -10.38 -7.01
C VAL A 197 -4.84 -10.87 -8.22
N ASP A 198 -5.54 -9.95 -8.91
CA ASP A 198 -6.28 -10.26 -10.14
C ASP A 198 -5.36 -10.83 -11.23
N VAL A 199 -4.16 -10.23 -11.40
CA VAL A 199 -3.17 -10.73 -12.36
C VAL A 199 -2.79 -12.19 -12.04
N LEU A 200 -2.53 -12.50 -10.76
CA LEU A 200 -2.20 -13.87 -10.36
C LEU A 200 -3.39 -14.82 -10.49
N GLU A 201 -4.59 -14.41 -10.07
CA GLU A 201 -5.80 -15.22 -10.19
C GLU A 201 -6.11 -15.55 -11.66
N ILE A 202 -5.98 -14.56 -12.55
CA ILE A 202 -6.20 -14.76 -13.98
C ILE A 202 -5.15 -15.69 -14.56
N LEU A 203 -3.87 -15.34 -14.43
CA LEU A 203 -2.78 -16.08 -15.11
C LEU A 203 -2.54 -17.49 -14.56
N LEU A 204 -2.89 -17.72 -13.29
CA LEU A 204 -2.77 -19.04 -12.66
C LEU A 204 -4.09 -19.81 -12.63
N GLY A 205 -5.13 -19.35 -13.34
CA GLY A 205 -6.41 -20.07 -13.42
C GLY A 205 -7.10 -20.23 -12.06
N GLY A 206 -6.92 -19.29 -11.14
CA GLY A 206 -7.41 -19.36 -9.77
C GLY A 206 -6.58 -20.24 -8.83
N ASP A 207 -5.51 -20.93 -9.30
CA ASP A 207 -4.64 -21.75 -8.44
C ASP A 207 -3.68 -20.89 -7.60
N THR A 208 -4.23 -19.92 -6.92
CA THR A 208 -3.50 -18.97 -6.08
C THR A 208 -4.25 -18.65 -4.80
N ALA A 209 -3.50 -18.29 -3.78
CA ALA A 209 -4.02 -17.74 -2.54
C ALA A 209 -3.35 -16.40 -2.24
N THR A 210 -4.10 -15.48 -1.64
CA THR A 210 -3.57 -14.21 -1.14
C THR A 210 -3.99 -14.00 0.30
N VAL A 211 -3.08 -13.50 1.14
CA VAL A 211 -3.36 -13.13 2.52
C VAL A 211 -2.91 -11.69 2.80
N ALA A 212 -3.77 -10.94 3.49
CA ALA A 212 -3.43 -9.62 4.00
C ALA A 212 -4.01 -9.43 5.42
N VAL A 213 -3.24 -8.80 6.32
CA VAL A 213 -3.66 -8.52 7.70
C VAL A 213 -3.58 -7.01 7.94
N GLY A 214 -4.72 -6.41 8.26
CA GLY A 214 -4.84 -4.99 8.57
C GLY A 214 -4.15 -4.63 9.89
N TYR A 215 -3.40 -3.54 9.90
CA TYR A 215 -2.73 -3.00 11.08
C TYR A 215 -3.19 -1.59 11.46
N GLY A 216 -4.12 -1.03 10.72
CA GLY A 216 -4.68 0.29 10.93
C GLY A 216 -5.89 0.58 10.07
N LEU A 217 -6.49 1.75 10.31
CA LEU A 217 -7.66 2.28 9.59
C LEU A 217 -7.42 3.71 9.10
N LEU A 218 -6.20 4.23 9.27
CA LEU A 218 -5.83 5.59 8.93
C LEU A 218 -5.07 5.65 7.60
N PRO A 219 -5.21 6.73 6.84
CA PRO A 219 -4.37 6.99 5.67
C PRO A 219 -2.88 6.84 5.98
N SER A 220 -2.10 6.38 4.99
CA SER A 220 -0.69 6.01 5.16
C SER A 220 0.16 7.12 5.79
N PHE A 221 -0.05 8.39 5.42
CA PHE A 221 0.71 9.51 5.98
C PHE A 221 0.43 9.79 7.47
N LEU A 222 -0.71 9.32 8.02
CA LEU A 222 -1.04 9.36 9.46
C LEU A 222 -0.61 8.09 10.21
N SER A 223 -0.08 7.10 9.49
CA SER A 223 0.32 5.79 10.02
C SER A 223 1.83 5.57 10.02
N LEU A 224 2.62 6.61 9.71
CA LEU A 224 4.09 6.51 9.66
C LEU A 224 4.73 6.15 11.00
N ASP A 225 4.11 6.51 12.11
CA ASP A 225 4.51 6.15 13.47
C ASP A 225 4.19 4.69 13.84
N ARG A 226 3.38 3.99 13.01
CA ARG A 226 2.99 2.60 13.21
C ARG A 226 3.79 1.58 12.39
N VAL A 227 4.81 2.02 11.65
CA VAL A 227 5.61 1.13 10.78
C VAL A 227 6.20 -0.04 11.56
N SER A 228 6.76 0.19 12.75
CA SER A 228 7.33 -0.88 13.58
C SER A 228 6.29 -1.91 14.04
N LEU A 229 5.09 -1.47 14.43
CA LEU A 229 3.99 -2.36 14.80
C LEU A 229 3.48 -3.15 13.59
N ALA A 230 3.36 -2.50 12.45
CA ALA A 230 2.95 -3.12 11.20
C ALA A 230 4.00 -4.13 10.70
N ALA A 231 5.29 -3.79 10.80
CA ALA A 231 6.40 -4.70 10.47
C ALA A 231 6.38 -5.95 11.35
N ARG A 232 6.13 -5.80 12.67
CA ARG A 232 5.93 -6.94 13.56
C ARG A 232 4.77 -7.83 13.11
N THR A 233 3.63 -7.25 12.71
CA THR A 233 2.49 -8.02 12.17
C THR A 233 2.90 -8.82 10.94
N GLN A 234 3.65 -8.21 10.01
CA GLN A 234 4.14 -8.89 8.81
C GLN A 234 5.17 -9.99 9.13
N SER A 235 6.12 -9.73 10.05
CA SER A 235 7.09 -10.76 10.48
C SER A 235 6.38 -11.97 11.07
N LEU A 236 5.43 -11.76 12.00
CA LEU A 236 4.63 -12.83 12.60
C LEU A 236 3.84 -13.63 11.55
N LEU A 237 3.26 -12.94 10.56
CA LEU A 237 2.51 -13.59 9.48
C LEU A 237 3.42 -14.46 8.61
N ILE A 238 4.54 -13.91 8.15
CA ILE A 238 5.49 -14.62 7.30
C ILE A 238 6.08 -15.84 8.05
N GLU A 239 6.55 -15.64 9.28
CA GLU A 239 7.11 -16.70 10.11
C GLU A 239 6.08 -17.80 10.44
N GLY A 240 4.83 -17.40 10.71
CA GLY A 240 3.74 -18.33 10.95
C GLY A 240 3.40 -19.18 9.71
N ILE A 241 3.40 -18.57 8.52
CA ILE A 241 3.20 -19.30 7.24
C ILE A 241 4.37 -20.27 7.01
N VAL A 242 5.60 -19.84 7.20
CA VAL A 242 6.79 -20.69 7.04
C VAL A 242 6.75 -21.87 8.01
N ALA A 243 6.34 -21.64 9.26
CA ALA A 243 6.17 -22.70 10.26
C ALA A 243 5.07 -23.70 9.86
N ASP A 244 3.93 -23.23 9.34
CA ASP A 244 2.86 -24.10 8.84
C ASP A 244 3.31 -24.97 7.65
N LEU A 245 4.17 -24.44 6.80
CA LEU A 245 4.68 -25.13 5.63
C LEU A 245 5.79 -26.13 5.94
N ALA A 246 6.46 -26.01 7.10
CA ALA A 246 7.61 -26.88 7.46
C ALA A 246 7.25 -28.38 7.52
N SER A 247 6.01 -28.73 7.86
CA SER A 247 5.53 -30.09 7.95
C SER A 247 4.74 -30.58 6.73
N ARG A 248 4.57 -29.75 5.70
CA ARG A 248 3.75 -30.07 4.53
C ARG A 248 4.59 -30.66 3.40
N ALA A 249 4.07 -31.71 2.77
CA ALA A 249 4.69 -32.32 1.58
C ALA A 249 4.63 -31.40 0.35
N HIS A 250 3.56 -30.59 0.24
CA HIS A 250 3.41 -29.58 -0.80
C HIS A 250 3.72 -28.18 -0.24
N ARG A 251 4.46 -27.40 -1.01
CA ARG A 251 4.79 -26.03 -0.69
C ARG A 251 4.42 -25.14 -1.87
N PRO A 252 3.52 -24.16 -1.68
CA PRO A 252 3.28 -23.14 -2.69
C PRO A 252 4.52 -22.27 -2.91
N ARG A 253 4.64 -21.64 -4.06
CA ARG A 253 5.56 -20.52 -4.23
C ARG A 253 5.13 -19.38 -3.31
N LEU A 254 6.07 -18.87 -2.52
CA LEU A 254 5.81 -17.75 -1.60
C LEU A 254 6.22 -16.43 -2.27
N LEU A 255 5.25 -15.56 -2.47
CA LEU A 255 5.45 -14.25 -3.07
C LEU A 255 5.14 -13.15 -2.06
N LEU A 256 5.90 -12.06 -2.09
CA LEU A 256 5.62 -10.85 -1.31
C LEU A 256 5.15 -9.73 -2.23
N TYR A 257 4.13 -9.00 -1.78
CA TYR A 257 3.67 -7.77 -2.41
C TYR A 257 3.42 -6.69 -1.36
N GLY A 258 3.94 -5.51 -1.62
CA GLY A 258 3.63 -4.33 -0.83
C GLY A 258 3.55 -3.10 -1.71
N GLU A 259 2.59 -2.21 -1.42
CA GLU A 259 2.42 -0.94 -2.10
C GLU A 259 2.38 0.19 -1.09
N SER A 260 3.01 1.32 -1.43
CA SER A 260 3.05 2.49 -0.57
C SER A 260 3.63 2.14 0.82
N LEU A 261 2.94 2.53 1.90
CA LEU A 261 3.37 2.21 3.26
C LEU A 261 3.49 0.69 3.50
N GLY A 262 2.68 -0.14 2.82
CA GLY A 262 2.78 -1.59 2.88
C GLY A 262 4.13 -2.12 2.38
N ALA A 263 4.68 -1.52 1.31
CA ALA A 263 6.03 -1.85 0.83
C ALA A 263 7.09 -1.58 1.90
N ARG A 264 7.07 -0.38 2.49
CA ARG A 264 8.00 -0.01 3.57
C ARG A 264 7.86 -0.89 4.82
N VAL A 265 6.63 -1.24 5.18
CA VAL A 265 6.32 -2.15 6.30
C VAL A 265 6.92 -3.53 6.06
N GLN A 266 6.76 -4.06 4.86
CA GLN A 266 7.27 -5.39 4.51
C GLN A 266 8.80 -5.41 4.44
N GLN A 267 9.44 -4.37 3.89
CA GLN A 267 10.89 -4.17 3.91
C GLN A 267 11.43 -4.10 5.35
N ALA A 268 10.72 -3.43 6.25
CA ALA A 268 11.09 -3.37 7.67
C ALA A 268 10.93 -4.73 8.38
N ALA A 269 10.03 -5.60 7.90
CA ALA A 269 9.83 -6.95 8.44
C ALA A 269 10.94 -7.94 8.04
N ILE A 270 11.64 -7.69 6.91
CA ILE A 270 12.70 -8.56 6.37
C ILE A 270 13.96 -7.73 6.03
N PRO A 271 14.57 -7.07 7.02
CA PRO A 271 15.59 -6.03 6.80
C PRO A 271 16.91 -6.54 6.19
N ALA A 272 17.17 -7.85 6.21
CA ALA A 272 18.38 -8.43 5.64
C ALA A 272 18.29 -8.66 4.11
N GLY A 273 17.21 -8.20 3.45
CA GLY A 273 17.06 -8.28 2.01
C GLY A 273 16.98 -9.71 1.50
N THR A 274 17.75 -10.05 0.48
CA THR A 274 17.76 -11.38 -0.15
C THR A 274 18.10 -12.50 0.81
N ARG A 275 18.91 -12.26 1.85
CA ARG A 275 19.22 -13.24 2.91
C ARG A 275 17.98 -13.64 3.71
N ASP A 276 17.07 -12.69 3.98
CA ASP A 276 15.79 -13.02 4.62
C ASP A 276 14.88 -13.80 3.68
N LEU A 277 14.88 -13.48 2.36
CA LEU A 277 14.15 -14.28 1.37
C LEU A 277 14.64 -15.75 1.38
N ASP A 278 15.95 -15.97 1.43
CA ASP A 278 16.54 -17.32 1.51
C ASP A 278 16.14 -18.05 2.80
N ARG A 279 16.32 -17.40 3.93
CA ARG A 279 16.00 -17.95 5.26
C ARG A 279 14.52 -18.34 5.38
N LEU A 280 13.63 -17.52 4.83
CA LEU A 280 12.18 -17.71 4.90
C LEU A 280 11.63 -18.53 3.72
N GLY A 281 12.48 -18.81 2.73
CA GLY A 281 12.11 -19.51 1.52
C GLY A 281 11.08 -18.75 0.68
N ILE A 282 11.22 -17.45 0.60
CA ILE A 282 10.38 -16.58 -0.25
C ILE A 282 10.96 -16.58 -1.66
N ASP A 283 10.12 -16.86 -2.65
CA ASP A 283 10.56 -17.03 -4.04
C ASP A 283 10.77 -15.70 -4.75
N ALA A 284 9.91 -14.71 -4.52
CA ALA A 284 10.04 -13.38 -5.11
C ALA A 284 9.27 -12.31 -4.32
N ALA A 285 9.66 -11.05 -4.53
CA ALA A 285 9.03 -9.89 -3.92
C ALA A 285 8.92 -8.73 -4.91
N LEU A 286 7.76 -8.06 -4.90
CA LEU A 286 7.49 -6.85 -5.66
C LEU A 286 7.02 -5.74 -4.72
N TRP A 287 7.76 -4.65 -4.68
CA TRP A 287 7.38 -3.45 -3.93
C TRP A 287 7.13 -2.28 -4.87
N VAL A 288 6.03 -1.59 -4.61
CA VAL A 288 5.49 -0.59 -5.52
C VAL A 288 5.30 0.73 -4.78
N GLY A 289 5.85 1.81 -5.35
CA GLY A 289 5.66 3.16 -4.83
C GLY A 289 6.12 3.31 -3.37
N THR A 290 7.26 2.75 -3.01
CA THR A 290 7.76 2.74 -1.63
C THR A 290 8.05 4.15 -1.13
N PRO A 291 7.40 4.64 -0.06
CA PRO A 291 7.74 5.95 0.53
C PRO A 291 9.17 5.96 1.06
N GLY A 292 9.86 7.08 0.89
CA GLY A 292 11.18 7.26 1.49
C GLY A 292 11.15 7.08 3.01
N GLY A 293 12.23 6.49 3.55
CA GLY A 293 12.40 6.29 4.98
C GLY A 293 13.64 5.44 5.28
N PRO A 294 14.09 5.41 6.55
CA PRO A 294 15.32 4.72 6.92
C PRO A 294 15.26 3.22 6.61
N GLU A 295 14.11 2.56 6.79
CA GLU A 295 13.93 1.14 6.52
C GLU A 295 14.06 0.85 5.02
N SER A 296 13.42 1.64 4.17
CA SER A 296 13.48 1.49 2.72
C SER A 296 14.87 1.77 2.18
N VAL A 297 15.54 2.83 2.66
CA VAL A 297 16.92 3.15 2.28
C VAL A 297 17.87 2.00 2.66
N ALA A 298 17.74 1.47 3.86
CA ALA A 298 18.55 0.34 4.32
C ALA A 298 18.28 -0.92 3.49
N PHE A 299 17.01 -1.18 3.16
CA PHE A 299 16.62 -2.34 2.36
C PHE A 299 17.13 -2.24 0.91
N HIS A 300 17.00 -1.09 0.27
CA HIS A 300 17.58 -0.86 -1.07
C HIS A 300 19.10 -1.05 -1.09
N ALA A 301 19.79 -0.59 -0.03
CA ALA A 301 21.23 -0.83 0.12
C ALA A 301 21.55 -2.32 0.30
N ALA A 302 20.75 -3.05 1.08
CA ALA A 302 20.93 -4.48 1.33
C ALA A 302 20.67 -5.36 0.11
N THR A 303 19.87 -4.88 -0.86
CA THR A 303 19.51 -5.61 -2.10
C THR A 303 20.21 -5.04 -3.34
N SER A 304 21.13 -4.09 -3.16
CA SER A 304 21.85 -3.46 -4.27
C SER A 304 22.64 -4.50 -5.08
N GLY A 305 22.46 -4.48 -6.41
CA GLY A 305 23.06 -5.45 -7.33
C GLY A 305 22.28 -6.77 -7.48
N GLU A 306 21.31 -7.04 -6.61
CA GLU A 306 20.46 -8.24 -6.62
C GLU A 306 18.98 -7.93 -6.91
N SER A 307 18.65 -6.65 -7.09
CA SER A 307 17.29 -6.18 -7.34
C SER A 307 17.18 -5.45 -8.68
N ILE A 308 15.96 -5.44 -9.20
CA ILE A 308 15.56 -4.65 -10.37
C ILE A 308 14.67 -3.50 -9.91
N THR A 309 15.05 -2.28 -10.27
CA THR A 309 14.22 -1.08 -10.07
C THR A 309 13.83 -0.51 -11.42
N ILE A 310 12.53 -0.36 -11.64
CA ILE A 310 11.98 0.22 -12.88
C ILE A 310 11.03 1.37 -12.56
N ASP A 311 10.97 2.33 -13.47
CA ASP A 311 10.08 3.50 -13.43
C ASP A 311 8.80 3.26 -14.24
N ARG A 312 8.87 2.31 -15.19
CA ARG A 312 7.78 1.99 -16.12
C ARG A 312 7.95 0.61 -16.75
N PRO A 313 6.86 -0.02 -17.27
CA PRO A 313 6.93 -1.37 -17.87
C PRO A 313 7.92 -1.51 -19.01
N GLU A 314 8.15 -0.45 -19.83
CA GLU A 314 9.08 -0.47 -20.96
C GLU A 314 10.54 -0.65 -20.52
N GLN A 315 10.83 -0.52 -19.22
CA GLN A 315 12.15 -0.79 -18.64
C GLN A 315 12.34 -2.24 -18.17
N ILE A 316 11.30 -3.08 -18.31
CA ILE A 316 11.46 -4.51 -18.02
C ILE A 316 12.51 -5.08 -18.98
N PRO A 317 13.62 -5.67 -18.47
CA PRO A 317 14.64 -6.20 -19.33
C PRO A 317 14.11 -7.31 -20.23
N SER A 318 14.50 -7.28 -21.51
CA SER A 318 14.14 -8.33 -22.49
C SER A 318 14.76 -9.69 -22.14
N SER A 319 15.88 -9.68 -21.42
CA SER A 319 16.52 -10.86 -20.85
C SER A 319 16.92 -10.56 -19.41
N LEU A 320 16.63 -11.48 -18.50
CA LEU A 320 17.03 -11.37 -17.10
C LEU A 320 18.33 -12.12 -16.85
N PRO A 321 19.18 -11.64 -15.92
CA PRO A 321 20.37 -12.39 -15.52
C PRO A 321 19.99 -13.72 -14.84
N GLU A 322 20.93 -14.66 -14.84
CA GLU A 322 20.83 -15.90 -14.09
C GLU A 322 21.85 -15.86 -12.93
N PRO A 323 21.43 -16.14 -11.70
CA PRO A 323 20.05 -16.43 -11.26
C PRO A 323 19.13 -15.21 -11.39
N ARG A 324 17.84 -15.47 -11.65
CA ARG A 324 16.84 -14.44 -11.82
C ARG A 324 16.71 -13.57 -10.56
N PRO A 325 16.72 -12.23 -10.68
CA PRO A 325 16.49 -11.33 -9.56
C PRO A 325 15.12 -11.56 -8.94
N ARG A 326 15.09 -11.79 -7.64
CA ARG A 326 13.86 -12.07 -6.89
C ARG A 326 13.24 -10.81 -6.27
N VAL A 327 13.97 -9.70 -6.25
CA VAL A 327 13.53 -8.43 -5.67
C VAL A 327 13.28 -7.43 -6.78
N TRP A 328 12.06 -6.90 -6.82
CA TRP A 328 11.66 -5.89 -7.80
C TRP A 328 11.05 -4.67 -7.12
N PHE A 329 11.40 -3.49 -7.64
CA PHE A 329 10.81 -2.21 -7.26
C PHE A 329 10.21 -1.56 -8.50
N LEU A 330 8.96 -1.12 -8.38
CA LEU A 330 8.31 -0.26 -9.35
C LEU A 330 8.12 1.12 -8.71
N GLU A 331 8.87 2.11 -9.15
CA GLU A 331 8.93 3.44 -8.52
C GLU A 331 8.99 4.55 -9.56
N HIS A 332 7.87 5.21 -9.82
CA HIS A 332 7.84 6.32 -10.76
C HIS A 332 8.72 7.49 -10.28
N ASP A 333 9.52 8.05 -11.17
CA ASP A 333 10.34 9.23 -10.87
C ASP A 333 9.48 10.46 -10.53
N GLY A 334 8.28 10.55 -11.10
CA GLY A 334 7.32 11.62 -10.83
C GLY A 334 6.34 11.33 -9.70
N ASP A 335 6.52 10.24 -8.94
CA ASP A 335 5.70 9.96 -7.75
C ASP A 335 6.19 10.78 -6.55
N PRO A 336 5.41 11.76 -6.08
CA PRO A 336 5.83 12.62 -4.99
C PRO A 336 5.97 11.88 -3.65
N VAL A 337 5.27 10.76 -3.44
CA VAL A 337 5.36 9.93 -2.22
C VAL A 337 6.72 9.24 -2.14
N VAL A 338 7.18 8.70 -3.25
CA VAL A 338 8.49 8.03 -3.36
C VAL A 338 9.63 9.05 -3.31
N ARG A 339 9.44 10.20 -3.97
CA ARG A 339 10.51 11.19 -4.17
C ARG A 339 10.56 12.27 -3.08
N PHE A 340 9.64 12.25 -2.13
CA PHE A 340 9.68 13.17 -0.98
C PHE A 340 10.87 12.83 -0.07
N ALA A 341 11.80 13.76 -0.01
CA ALA A 341 12.95 13.71 0.91
C ALA A 341 13.33 15.12 1.36
N PRO A 342 13.74 15.32 2.63
CA PRO A 342 14.21 16.63 3.13
C PRO A 342 15.37 17.20 2.31
N THR A 343 16.23 16.33 1.75
CA THR A 343 17.39 16.71 0.94
C THR A 343 17.03 17.46 -0.33
N VAL A 344 15.82 17.27 -0.87
CA VAL A 344 15.32 18.00 -2.06
C VAL A 344 15.27 19.51 -1.82
N ALA A 345 15.19 19.94 -0.55
CA ALA A 345 15.18 21.38 -0.20
C ALA A 345 16.50 22.10 -0.54
N TYR A 346 17.63 21.39 -0.50
CA TYR A 346 18.96 21.99 -0.66
C TYR A 346 19.90 21.26 -1.65
N ARG A 347 19.51 20.08 -2.15
CA ARG A 347 20.29 19.30 -3.13
C ARG A 347 19.37 18.90 -4.28
N ARG A 348 19.86 19.09 -5.52
CA ARG A 348 19.18 18.60 -6.73
C ARG A 348 19.09 17.07 -6.68
N PRO A 349 17.88 16.48 -6.74
CA PRO A 349 17.73 15.04 -6.72
C PRO A 349 18.07 14.39 -8.06
N ASP A 350 18.57 13.16 -8.02
CA ASP A 350 19.02 12.42 -9.20
C ASP A 350 17.87 12.14 -10.18
N TRP A 351 16.64 11.86 -9.67
CA TRP A 351 15.47 11.65 -10.53
C TRP A 351 15.12 12.86 -11.40
N LEU A 352 15.43 14.08 -10.93
CA LEU A 352 15.25 15.30 -11.70
C LEU A 352 16.44 15.60 -12.63
N ALA A 353 17.57 14.91 -12.46
CA ALA A 353 18.74 15.05 -13.30
C ALA A 353 18.76 14.09 -14.50
N ARG A 354 17.98 12.99 -14.44
CA ARG A 354 17.95 11.95 -15.47
C ARG A 354 17.52 12.46 -16.85
N GLN A 355 18.07 11.86 -17.90
CA GLN A 355 17.66 12.07 -19.27
C GLN A 355 17.60 10.70 -19.97
N PRO A 356 16.52 10.36 -20.66
CA PRO A 356 15.24 11.09 -20.69
C PRO A 356 14.60 11.17 -19.32
N ARG A 357 13.65 12.11 -19.14
CA ARG A 357 12.89 12.25 -17.89
C ARG A 357 12.17 10.96 -17.54
N GLY A 358 12.13 10.64 -16.25
CA GLY A 358 11.34 9.54 -15.74
C GLY A 358 9.83 9.79 -15.86
N ARG A 359 9.05 8.74 -15.63
CA ARG A 359 7.59 8.78 -15.77
C ARG A 359 6.98 9.87 -14.89
N ASN A 360 6.04 10.60 -15.46
CA ASN A 360 5.31 11.69 -14.79
C ASN A 360 6.17 12.87 -14.29
N VAL A 361 7.46 12.95 -14.62
CA VAL A 361 8.29 14.13 -14.37
C VAL A 361 8.09 15.13 -15.50
N PRO A 362 7.58 16.35 -15.25
CA PRO A 362 7.41 17.34 -16.31
C PRO A 362 8.74 17.69 -16.99
N GLU A 363 8.77 17.75 -18.33
CA GLU A 363 9.99 18.05 -19.08
C GLU A 363 10.63 19.38 -18.71
N GLY A 364 9.79 20.41 -18.48
CA GLY A 364 10.22 21.75 -18.10
C GLY A 364 10.51 21.94 -16.61
N MET A 365 10.38 20.90 -15.78
CA MET A 365 10.60 21.02 -14.33
C MET A 365 12.09 21.30 -14.04
N LEU A 366 12.35 22.41 -13.37
CA LEU A 366 13.68 22.81 -12.89
C LEU A 366 13.75 22.65 -11.38
N TRP A 367 14.90 22.20 -10.89
CA TRP A 367 15.15 22.20 -9.47
C TRP A 367 15.43 23.61 -8.96
N THR A 368 14.69 24.05 -7.96
CA THR A 368 14.89 25.31 -7.24
C THR A 368 14.92 25.01 -5.75
N PRO A 369 15.99 25.40 -5.03
CA PRO A 369 16.10 25.17 -3.59
C PRO A 369 14.87 25.63 -2.83
N GLY A 370 14.38 24.81 -1.91
CA GLY A 370 13.18 25.04 -1.11
C GLY A 370 11.86 24.95 -1.89
N ILE A 371 11.76 25.55 -3.09
CA ILE A 371 10.53 25.54 -3.90
C ILE A 371 10.19 24.14 -4.39
N THR A 372 11.15 23.43 -4.96
CA THR A 372 10.94 22.06 -5.44
C THR A 372 10.52 21.15 -4.30
N TRP A 373 11.12 21.29 -3.12
CA TRP A 373 10.72 20.53 -1.94
C TRP A 373 9.27 20.83 -1.52
N ALA A 374 8.91 22.11 -1.47
CA ALA A 374 7.54 22.53 -1.12
C ALA A 374 6.52 22.00 -2.12
N GLN A 375 6.84 22.01 -3.42
CA GLN A 375 6.00 21.45 -4.46
C GLN A 375 5.80 19.94 -4.28
N VAL A 376 6.89 19.16 -4.13
CA VAL A 376 6.80 17.71 -3.91
C VAL A 376 6.00 17.39 -2.63
N MET A 377 6.17 18.18 -1.56
CA MET A 377 5.39 18.05 -0.33
C MET A 377 3.88 18.26 -0.58
N ILE A 378 3.53 19.30 -1.33
CA ILE A 378 2.13 19.58 -1.69
C ILE A 378 1.58 18.44 -2.55
N ASP A 379 2.31 18.04 -3.58
CA ASP A 379 1.90 16.98 -4.50
C ASP A 379 1.70 15.64 -3.77
N THR A 380 2.48 15.35 -2.72
CA THR A 380 2.28 14.16 -1.86
C THR A 380 0.89 14.13 -1.22
N LEU A 381 0.33 15.29 -0.86
CA LEU A 381 -1.02 15.38 -0.27
C LEU A 381 -2.13 15.04 -1.28
N PHE A 382 -1.84 15.13 -2.56
CA PHE A 382 -2.77 14.88 -3.66
C PHE A 382 -2.41 13.64 -4.50
N ALA A 383 -1.34 12.93 -4.15
CA ALA A 383 -0.76 11.85 -4.93
C ALA A 383 -1.74 10.69 -5.21
N THR A 384 -2.69 10.46 -4.29
CA THR A 384 -3.72 9.41 -4.40
C THR A 384 -5.06 9.92 -4.96
N ASN A 385 -5.10 11.16 -5.49
CA ASN A 385 -6.32 11.76 -6.01
C ASN A 385 -6.59 11.31 -7.47
N VAL A 386 -6.68 10.01 -7.67
CA VAL A 386 -7.01 9.40 -8.96
C VAL A 386 -8.52 9.19 -9.04
N LYS A 387 -9.12 9.50 -10.20
CA LYS A 387 -10.56 9.26 -10.41
C LYS A 387 -10.81 7.75 -10.45
N PRO A 388 -11.78 7.25 -9.67
CA PRO A 388 -12.20 5.86 -9.78
C PRO A 388 -12.61 5.51 -11.21
N GLY A 389 -12.29 4.30 -11.64
CA GLY A 389 -12.51 3.85 -13.02
C GLY A 389 -11.45 4.30 -14.03
N ASN A 390 -10.59 5.27 -13.69
CA ASN A 390 -9.38 5.55 -14.48
C ASN A 390 -8.34 4.47 -14.22
N PHE A 391 -7.85 3.89 -15.31
CA PHE A 391 -6.78 2.91 -15.29
C PHE A 391 -5.55 3.50 -16.00
N GLU A 392 -4.90 4.43 -15.29
CA GLU A 392 -3.73 5.18 -15.74
C GLU A 392 -2.73 5.25 -14.61
N SER A 393 -1.47 4.92 -14.87
CA SER A 393 -0.40 5.07 -13.88
C SER A 393 0.05 6.53 -13.81
N ARG A 394 -0.49 7.25 -12.83
CA ARG A 394 -0.22 8.68 -12.62
C ARG A 394 -0.09 9.01 -11.14
N GLY A 395 0.89 9.84 -10.79
CA GLY A 395 1.16 10.17 -9.40
C GLY A 395 1.57 8.92 -8.62
N HIS A 396 0.83 8.61 -7.56
CA HIS A 396 1.03 7.43 -6.72
C HIS A 396 0.07 6.28 -7.08
N ASP A 397 -0.42 6.24 -8.31
CA ASP A 397 -1.22 5.12 -8.85
C ASP A 397 -0.37 4.31 -9.83
N TYR A 398 -0.27 3.02 -9.60
CA TYR A 398 0.55 2.08 -10.36
C TYR A 398 -0.29 1.00 -11.06
N ARG A 399 -1.62 1.01 -10.89
CA ARG A 399 -2.50 -0.09 -11.31
C ARG A 399 -2.36 -0.46 -12.77
N ALA A 400 -2.22 0.52 -13.67
CA ALA A 400 -2.09 0.26 -15.10
C ALA A 400 -0.75 -0.41 -15.49
N ASP A 401 0.28 -0.32 -14.65
CA ASP A 401 1.58 -0.94 -14.92
C ASP A 401 1.65 -2.38 -14.42
N LEU A 402 0.79 -2.74 -13.45
CA LEU A 402 0.88 -4.03 -12.75
C LEU A 402 0.56 -5.22 -13.66
N GLY A 403 -0.25 -5.02 -14.72
CA GLY A 403 -0.52 -6.06 -15.71
C GLY A 403 0.75 -6.61 -16.38
N ALA A 404 1.75 -5.76 -16.60
CA ALA A 404 3.04 -6.13 -17.18
C ALA A 404 4.10 -6.46 -16.12
N VAL A 405 4.13 -5.70 -15.01
CA VAL A 405 5.20 -5.82 -14.01
C VAL A 405 5.05 -7.04 -13.11
N VAL A 406 3.82 -7.41 -12.73
CA VAL A 406 3.57 -8.58 -11.86
C VAL A 406 4.06 -9.88 -12.50
N PRO A 407 3.70 -10.20 -13.77
CA PRO A 407 4.24 -11.39 -14.44
C PRO A 407 5.77 -11.35 -14.52
N ALA A 408 6.33 -10.20 -14.90
CA ALA A 408 7.77 -10.03 -15.00
C ALA A 408 8.47 -10.25 -13.66
N ALA A 409 7.98 -9.66 -12.57
CA ALA A 409 8.59 -9.79 -11.24
C ALA A 409 8.50 -11.22 -10.70
N TYR A 410 7.39 -11.89 -10.91
CA TYR A 410 7.16 -13.24 -10.38
C TYR A 410 7.50 -14.37 -11.36
N GLY A 411 8.03 -14.08 -12.52
CA GLY A 411 8.49 -15.10 -13.45
C GLY A 411 7.37 -15.88 -14.12
N LEU A 412 6.28 -15.23 -14.42
CA LEU A 412 5.20 -15.80 -15.21
C LEU A 412 5.44 -15.47 -16.69
N SER A 413 5.39 -16.46 -17.54
CA SER A 413 5.47 -16.27 -18.99
C SER A 413 4.10 -15.89 -19.52
N VAL A 414 4.04 -14.77 -20.23
CA VAL A 414 2.82 -14.24 -20.84
C VAL A 414 3.12 -13.88 -22.28
N ASP A 415 2.37 -14.45 -23.23
CA ASP A 415 2.46 -14.06 -24.63
C ASP A 415 1.75 -12.71 -24.87
N GLU A 416 2.07 -12.04 -25.99
CA GLU A 416 1.54 -10.73 -26.31
C GLU A 416 0.01 -10.68 -26.39
N GLY A 417 -0.63 -11.71 -26.95
CA GLY A 417 -2.10 -11.79 -27.06
C GLY A 417 -2.75 -11.92 -25.67
N THR A 418 -2.16 -12.73 -24.79
CA THR A 418 -2.61 -12.88 -23.40
C THR A 418 -2.37 -11.59 -22.62
N ALA A 419 -1.25 -10.89 -22.83
CA ALA A 419 -0.96 -9.62 -22.17
C ALA A 419 -2.00 -8.53 -22.53
N GLN A 420 -2.37 -8.45 -23.82
CA GLN A 420 -3.40 -7.51 -24.28
C GLN A 420 -4.78 -7.81 -23.67
N ARG A 421 -5.19 -9.10 -23.64
CA ARG A 421 -6.46 -9.51 -23.00
C ARG A 421 -6.44 -9.26 -21.51
N LEU A 422 -5.32 -9.53 -20.84
CA LEU A 422 -5.13 -9.25 -19.40
C LEU A 422 -5.31 -7.76 -19.10
N GLU A 423 -4.67 -6.87 -19.86
CA GLU A 423 -4.83 -5.42 -19.67
C GLU A 423 -6.29 -4.98 -19.83
N ALA A 424 -6.98 -5.48 -20.87
CA ALA A 424 -8.39 -5.19 -21.09
C ALA A 424 -9.26 -5.67 -19.92
N ALA A 425 -9.00 -6.87 -19.41
CA ALA A 425 -9.71 -7.45 -18.26
C ALA A 425 -9.47 -6.64 -16.97
N LEU A 426 -8.23 -6.25 -16.68
CA LEU A 426 -7.91 -5.43 -15.50
C LEU A 426 -8.60 -4.07 -15.55
N ARG A 427 -8.63 -3.44 -16.71
CA ARG A 427 -9.36 -2.19 -16.96
C ARG A 427 -10.87 -2.36 -16.74
N HIS A 428 -11.44 -3.44 -17.22
CA HIS A 428 -12.85 -3.77 -17.01
C HIS A 428 -13.16 -3.96 -15.50
N LEU A 429 -12.37 -4.76 -14.81
CA LEU A 429 -12.53 -5.00 -13.38
C LEU A 429 -12.44 -3.70 -12.56
N GLU A 430 -11.56 -2.77 -12.93
CA GLU A 430 -11.47 -1.47 -12.26
C GLU A 430 -12.73 -0.61 -12.46
N VAL A 431 -13.29 -0.59 -13.66
CA VAL A 431 -14.55 0.12 -13.94
C VAL A 431 -15.70 -0.47 -13.13
N GLU A 432 -15.78 -1.81 -13.03
CA GLU A 432 -16.82 -2.47 -12.23
C GLU A 432 -16.68 -2.16 -10.73
N ARG A 433 -15.44 -2.10 -10.19
CA ARG A 433 -15.18 -1.67 -8.81
C ARG A 433 -15.63 -0.24 -8.57
N ALA A 434 -15.33 0.66 -9.51
CA ALA A 434 -15.73 2.05 -9.42
C ALA A 434 -17.26 2.21 -9.42
N ARG A 435 -17.97 1.45 -10.24
CA ARG A 435 -19.44 1.44 -10.26
C ARG A 435 -20.03 0.96 -8.94
N ARG A 436 -19.45 -0.09 -8.33
CA ARG A 436 -19.90 -0.61 -7.03
C ARG A 436 -19.68 0.38 -5.89
N VAL A 437 -18.67 1.22 -5.97
CA VAL A 437 -18.47 2.33 -5.02
C VAL A 437 -19.43 3.49 -5.28
N GLY A 438 -20.10 3.53 -6.44
CA GLY A 438 -20.98 4.64 -6.85
C GLY A 438 -20.20 5.86 -7.35
N GLU A 439 -19.00 5.67 -7.89
CA GLU A 439 -18.07 6.71 -8.31
C GLU A 439 -17.81 6.71 -9.84
N ALA A 440 -18.43 5.78 -10.60
CA ALA A 440 -18.33 5.67 -12.06
C ALA A 440 -19.57 6.20 -12.79
#